data_7c218d7fd138c04b174f9cd0b676c7e2
#
_entry.id   7c218d7fd138c04b174f9cd0b676c7e2
#
_cell.length_a   1.000
_cell.length_b   1.000
_cell.length_c   1.000
_cell.angle_alpha   90.00
_cell.angle_beta   90.00
_cell.angle_gamma   90.00
#
_symmetry.space_group_name_H-M   'P 1'
#
loop_
_entity.id
_entity.type
_entity.pdbx_description
1 polymer ?
#
loop_
_entity_poly.entity_id
_entity_poly.type
_entity_poly.pdbx_seq_one_letter_code
_entity_poly.pdbx_strand_id
1 'polypeptide(L)'
;MKKLFTILTVVVISTTMTFAQQGSVAIGVGSNLADVSWQDYSLTPTVGYFISDNMMVGTGFAMGSSSQEENDVKYEDGGMNISPFFRFYMNDAFFASAGIAIGSSSSTTDASFGGITNTSEYKTSTFGLNAGVGYSLMWNDRVCIEPSFGIATSSGSSSSKSNYDGTVTESDSDAPSTFGMAIGLGINIRLGGE
;
A
#
# COMPACT_ATOMS: atom_id res chain seq x y z
N MET A 1 -16.58 13.80 -27.04
CA MET A 1 -15.68 14.31 -26.00
C MET A 1 -16.27 15.47 -25.20
N LYS A 2 -16.84 16.53 -25.82
CA LYS A 2 -17.43 17.68 -25.08
C LYS A 2 -18.57 17.25 -24.11
N LYS A 3 -19.44 16.32 -24.51
CA LYS A 3 -20.56 15.85 -23.66
C LYS A 3 -20.09 15.05 -22.43
N LEU A 4 -19.00 14.28 -22.57
CA LEU A 4 -18.41 13.52 -21.46
C LEU A 4 -17.79 14.47 -20.41
N PHE A 5 -17.14 15.53 -20.90
CA PHE A 5 -16.53 16.55 -20.02
C PHE A 5 -17.61 17.33 -19.25
N THR A 6 -18.73 17.66 -19.91
CA THR A 6 -19.86 18.35 -19.27
C THR A 6 -20.54 17.48 -18.21
N ILE A 7 -20.70 16.17 -18.45
CA ILE A 7 -21.28 15.25 -17.48
C ILE A 7 -20.33 15.10 -16.28
N LEU A 8 -19.03 14.96 -16.51
CA LEU A 8 -18.03 14.90 -15.46
C LEU A 8 -18.02 16.17 -14.62
N THR A 9 -18.13 17.35 -15.25
CA THR A 9 -18.18 18.65 -14.56
C THR A 9 -19.46 18.80 -13.72
N VAL A 10 -20.62 18.36 -14.22
CA VAL A 10 -21.90 18.40 -13.50
C VAL A 10 -21.90 17.47 -12.27
N VAL A 11 -21.29 16.27 -12.39
CA VAL A 11 -21.16 15.32 -11.27
C VAL A 11 -20.26 15.90 -10.17
N VAL A 12 -19.19 16.63 -10.52
CA VAL A 12 -18.29 17.25 -9.57
C VAL A 12 -18.93 18.42 -8.81
N ILE A 13 -19.90 19.13 -9.40
CA ILE A 13 -20.54 20.33 -8.80
C ILE A 13 -21.73 19.97 -7.90
N SER A 14 -22.32 18.78 -8.04
CA SER A 14 -23.59 18.44 -7.37
C SER A 14 -23.48 17.85 -5.96
N THR A 15 -22.28 17.70 -5.40
CA THR A 15 -22.07 17.08 -4.07
C THR A 15 -21.58 18.10 -3.04
N THR A 16 -22.34 19.15 -2.78
CA THR A 16 -22.09 20.02 -1.62
C THR A 16 -22.85 19.48 -0.39
N MET A 17 -22.35 18.42 0.22
CA MET A 17 -22.75 18.04 1.56
C MET A 17 -21.62 18.42 2.50
N THR A 18 -21.81 19.48 3.28
CA THR A 18 -20.94 19.91 4.37
C THR A 18 -20.99 18.86 5.48
N PHE A 19 -20.03 17.97 5.52
CA PHE A 19 -19.80 17.11 6.68
C PHE A 19 -18.65 17.72 7.47
N ALA A 20 -18.88 18.10 8.71
CA ALA A 20 -17.81 18.37 9.66
C ALA A 20 -17.00 17.08 9.81
N GLN A 21 -15.79 17.06 9.25
CA GLN A 21 -14.94 15.87 9.21
C GLN A 21 -13.91 15.87 10.33
N GLN A 22 -13.63 17.03 10.92
CA GLN A 22 -12.65 17.18 11.98
C GLN A 22 -12.97 16.26 13.17
N GLY A 23 -11.98 15.53 13.65
CA GLY A 23 -12.13 14.60 14.76
C GLY A 23 -12.68 13.23 14.38
N SER A 24 -13.09 13.01 13.13
CA SER A 24 -13.52 11.70 12.68
C SER A 24 -12.34 10.77 12.34
N VAL A 25 -12.58 9.47 12.49
CA VAL A 25 -11.64 8.40 12.14
C VAL A 25 -12.15 7.68 10.90
N ALA A 26 -11.30 7.50 9.92
CA ALA A 26 -11.56 6.66 8.75
C ALA A 26 -10.84 5.32 8.91
N ILE A 27 -11.58 4.22 8.83
CA ILE A 27 -11.02 2.86 8.82
C ILE A 27 -11.43 2.21 7.51
N GLY A 28 -10.49 1.65 6.79
CA GLY A 28 -10.79 1.08 5.50
C GLY A 28 -9.76 0.12 4.98
N VAL A 29 -9.96 -0.24 3.74
CA VAL A 29 -9.03 -1.02 2.95
C VAL A 29 -8.83 -0.30 1.61
N GLY A 30 -7.61 -0.27 1.14
CA GLY A 30 -7.26 0.29 -0.15
C GLY A 30 -6.34 -0.63 -0.93
N SER A 31 -6.41 -0.56 -2.24
CA SER A 31 -5.39 -1.16 -3.07
C SER A 31 -4.15 -0.26 -3.05
N ASN A 32 -2.99 -0.87 -2.92
CA ASN A 32 -1.73 -0.14 -3.03
C ASN A 32 -1.56 0.34 -4.47
N LEU A 33 -1.34 1.65 -4.67
CA LEU A 33 -1.27 2.29 -5.98
C LEU A 33 0.00 1.93 -6.80
N ALA A 34 0.86 1.06 -6.28
CA ALA A 34 2.18 0.81 -6.86
C ALA A 34 2.23 -0.32 -7.91
N ASP A 35 1.18 -1.12 -8.09
CA ASP A 35 1.26 -2.25 -9.02
C ASP A 35 -0.05 -2.50 -9.76
N VAL A 36 -0.03 -2.39 -11.09
CA VAL A 36 -1.18 -2.64 -11.98
C VAL A 36 -1.15 -4.09 -12.49
N SER A 37 -0.70 -5.04 -11.71
CA SER A 37 -0.93 -6.44 -12.04
C SER A 37 -2.26 -6.89 -11.45
N TRP A 38 -3.21 -7.23 -12.30
CA TRP A 38 -4.54 -7.73 -11.89
C TRP A 38 -4.48 -9.04 -11.08
N GLN A 39 -3.29 -9.58 -10.86
CA GLN A 39 -3.05 -10.85 -10.17
C GLN A 39 -2.60 -10.68 -8.71
N ASP A 40 -2.13 -9.47 -8.31
CA ASP A 40 -1.57 -9.22 -6.98
C ASP A 40 -2.34 -8.12 -6.21
N TYR A 41 -3.66 -8.21 -6.15
CA TYR A 41 -4.47 -7.33 -5.31
C TYR A 41 -4.19 -7.60 -3.82
N SER A 42 -3.26 -6.87 -3.25
CA SER A 42 -3.11 -6.83 -1.80
C SER A 42 -4.02 -5.73 -1.24
N LEU A 43 -5.05 -6.13 -0.50
CA LEU A 43 -5.86 -5.21 0.28
C LEU A 43 -5.03 -4.77 1.49
N THR A 44 -4.72 -3.48 1.56
CA THR A 44 -3.99 -2.90 2.68
C THR A 44 -4.99 -2.24 3.62
N PRO A 45 -5.13 -2.73 4.86
CA PRO A 45 -5.87 -2.03 5.90
C PRO A 45 -5.30 -0.64 6.12
N THR A 46 -6.18 0.34 6.26
CA THR A 46 -5.83 1.74 6.47
C THR A 46 -6.59 2.32 7.65
N VAL A 47 -5.94 3.21 8.37
CA VAL A 47 -6.56 4.05 9.38
C VAL A 47 -6.15 5.49 9.14
N GLY A 48 -7.12 6.40 9.18
CA GLY A 48 -6.92 7.83 9.02
C GLY A 48 -7.64 8.62 10.11
N TYR A 49 -7.14 9.80 10.40
CA TYR A 49 -7.73 10.74 11.33
C TYR A 49 -7.83 12.12 10.68
N PHE A 50 -9.00 12.71 10.71
CA PHE A 50 -9.24 14.06 10.20
C PHE A 50 -8.77 15.09 11.23
N ILE A 51 -7.61 15.72 10.95
CA ILE A 51 -7.02 16.78 11.77
C ILE A 51 -7.72 18.13 11.56
N SER A 52 -8.42 18.28 10.44
CA SER A 52 -9.33 19.39 10.13
C SER A 52 -10.39 18.90 9.16
N ASP A 53 -11.37 19.76 8.83
CA ASP A 53 -12.46 19.40 7.91
C ASP A 53 -11.97 18.97 6.51
N ASN A 54 -10.79 19.44 6.11
CA ASN A 54 -10.22 19.18 4.79
C ASN A 54 -8.86 18.46 4.81
N MET A 55 -8.37 18.05 5.98
CA MET A 55 -7.07 17.38 6.11
C MET A 55 -7.17 16.09 6.90
N MET A 56 -6.62 15.03 6.35
CA MET A 56 -6.52 13.72 7.01
C MET A 56 -5.08 13.24 7.01
N VAL A 57 -4.63 12.72 8.13
CA VAL A 57 -3.40 11.94 8.25
C VAL A 57 -3.75 10.49 8.53
N GLY A 58 -2.97 9.58 8.03
CA GLY A 58 -3.26 8.18 8.23
C GLY A 58 -2.08 7.28 7.90
N THR A 59 -2.31 5.98 8.04
CA THR A 59 -1.34 4.96 7.67
C THR A 59 -2.04 3.72 7.14
N GLY A 60 -1.43 3.10 6.16
CA GLY A 60 -1.70 1.73 5.77
C GLY A 60 -0.71 0.79 6.46
N PHE A 61 -1.13 -0.43 6.69
CA PHE A 61 -0.31 -1.46 7.29
C PHE A 61 -0.59 -2.80 6.63
N ALA A 62 0.45 -3.47 6.18
CA ALA A 62 0.36 -4.83 5.66
C ALA A 62 1.47 -5.68 6.26
N MET A 63 1.14 -6.91 6.62
CA MET A 63 2.10 -7.92 7.03
C MET A 63 1.60 -9.28 6.57
N GLY A 64 2.53 -10.15 6.26
CA GLY A 64 2.24 -11.51 5.87
C GLY A 64 3.42 -12.42 6.14
N SER A 65 3.13 -13.69 6.35
CA SER A 65 4.13 -14.74 6.40
C SER A 65 3.54 -16.02 5.83
N SER A 66 4.36 -16.80 5.17
CA SER A 66 4.02 -18.14 4.70
C SER A 66 5.17 -19.10 4.99
N SER A 67 4.84 -20.34 5.21
CA SER A 67 5.80 -21.43 5.35
C SER A 67 5.27 -22.64 4.61
N GLN A 68 6.12 -23.22 3.76
CA GLN A 68 5.80 -24.42 2.99
C GLN A 68 6.99 -25.37 3.05
N GLU A 69 6.72 -26.66 3.18
CA GLU A 69 7.75 -27.70 3.15
C GLU A 69 7.38 -28.73 2.09
N GLU A 70 8.31 -29.00 1.19
CA GLU A 70 8.16 -29.98 0.11
C GLU A 70 9.48 -30.67 -0.16
N ASN A 71 9.51 -32.01 -0.15
CA ASN A 71 10.67 -32.85 -0.48
C ASN A 71 11.96 -32.47 0.30
N ASP A 72 11.88 -32.31 1.61
CA ASP A 72 12.97 -31.92 2.51
C ASP A 72 13.53 -30.50 2.23
N VAL A 73 12.77 -29.67 1.52
CA VAL A 73 13.04 -28.25 1.32
C VAL A 73 11.95 -27.45 2.02
N LYS A 74 12.37 -26.56 2.93
CA LYS A 74 11.50 -25.63 3.61
C LYS A 74 11.64 -24.23 3.03
N TYR A 75 10.51 -23.61 2.71
CA TYR A 75 10.40 -22.23 2.24
C TYR A 75 9.68 -21.40 3.31
N GLU A 76 10.27 -20.29 3.70
CA GLU A 76 9.67 -19.35 4.62
C GLU A 76 9.74 -17.96 4.01
N ASP A 77 8.58 -17.33 3.80
CA ASP A 77 8.48 -15.96 3.34
C ASP A 77 7.81 -15.11 4.41
N GLY A 78 8.28 -13.87 4.54
CA GLY A 78 7.70 -12.91 5.45
C GLY A 78 7.90 -11.50 4.95
N GLY A 79 7.00 -10.59 5.38
CA GLY A 79 7.15 -9.19 5.03
C GLY A 79 6.21 -8.30 5.81
N MET A 80 6.58 -7.03 5.87
CA MET A 80 5.78 -5.96 6.44
C MET A 80 5.91 -4.69 5.61
N ASN A 81 4.84 -3.91 5.58
CA ASN A 81 4.82 -2.60 4.95
C ASN A 81 4.02 -1.64 5.82
N ILE A 82 4.55 -0.44 6.03
CA ILE A 82 3.87 0.68 6.69
C ILE A 82 3.86 1.84 5.70
N SER A 83 2.68 2.42 5.50
CA SER A 83 2.48 3.46 4.49
C SER A 83 1.77 4.67 5.09
N PRO A 84 2.50 5.55 5.84
CA PRO A 84 1.93 6.80 6.30
C PRO A 84 1.58 7.70 5.11
N PHE A 85 0.43 8.36 5.21
CA PHE A 85 -0.06 9.26 4.18
C PHE A 85 -0.72 10.51 4.76
N PHE A 86 -0.76 11.54 3.94
CA PHE A 86 -1.52 12.76 4.14
C PHE A 86 -2.50 12.92 2.98
N ARG A 87 -3.73 13.38 3.27
CA ARG A 87 -4.74 13.74 2.28
C ARG A 87 -5.25 15.13 2.53
N PHE A 88 -5.41 15.88 1.44
CA PHE A 88 -6.04 17.18 1.43
C PHE A 88 -7.29 17.12 0.54
N TYR A 89 -8.44 17.39 1.12
CA TYR A 89 -9.73 17.46 0.44
C TYR A 89 -9.95 18.87 -0.09
N MET A 90 -10.01 19.02 -1.42
CA MET A 90 -10.25 20.31 -2.08
C MET A 90 -11.73 20.72 -2.02
N ASN A 91 -12.59 19.73 -1.91
CA ASN A 91 -13.99 19.80 -1.57
C ASN A 91 -14.34 18.50 -0.85
N ASP A 92 -15.56 18.34 -0.37
CA ASP A 92 -15.95 17.19 0.46
C ASP A 92 -15.73 15.81 -0.20
N ALA A 93 -15.44 15.79 -1.49
CA ALA A 93 -15.31 14.57 -2.26
C ALA A 93 -13.94 14.40 -2.94
N PHE A 94 -13.39 15.46 -3.55
CA PHE A 94 -12.15 15.36 -4.30
C PHE A 94 -10.94 15.58 -3.39
N PHE A 95 -9.98 14.66 -3.40
CA PHE A 95 -8.78 14.77 -2.58
C PHE A 95 -7.48 14.59 -3.39
N ALA A 96 -6.44 15.24 -2.90
CA ALA A 96 -5.06 14.94 -3.23
C ALA A 96 -4.41 14.21 -2.07
N SER A 97 -3.53 13.26 -2.36
CA SER A 97 -2.81 12.47 -1.35
C SER A 97 -1.32 12.45 -1.64
N ALA A 98 -0.53 12.39 -0.58
CA ALA A 98 0.90 12.11 -0.65
C ALA A 98 1.26 11.17 0.49
N GLY A 99 2.22 10.29 0.28
CA GLY A 99 2.60 9.31 1.28
C GLY A 99 4.01 8.76 1.08
N ILE A 100 4.41 8.02 2.08
CA ILE A 100 5.67 7.28 2.12
C ILE A 100 5.30 5.80 2.27
N ALA A 101 6.06 4.92 1.67
CA ALA A 101 5.97 3.48 1.89
C ALA A 101 7.31 2.97 2.43
N ILE A 102 7.28 2.25 3.53
CA ILE A 102 8.45 1.61 4.13
C ILE A 102 8.13 0.14 4.27
N GLY A 103 8.91 -0.68 3.60
CA GLY A 103 8.69 -2.13 3.57
C GLY A 103 9.95 -2.93 3.84
N SER A 104 9.76 -4.14 4.32
CA SER A 104 10.80 -5.16 4.38
C SER A 104 10.18 -6.51 4.05
N SER A 105 10.94 -7.34 3.36
CA SER A 105 10.59 -8.73 3.10
C SER A 105 11.79 -9.63 3.31
N SER A 106 11.53 -10.87 3.69
CA SER A 106 12.53 -11.93 3.82
C SER A 106 12.00 -13.20 3.20
N SER A 107 12.89 -13.91 2.49
CA SER A 107 12.62 -15.24 1.98
C SER A 107 13.78 -16.15 2.41
N THR A 108 13.46 -17.26 3.04
CA THR A 108 14.42 -18.25 3.52
C THR A 108 14.10 -19.59 2.88
N THR A 109 15.11 -20.24 2.34
CA THR A 109 15.03 -21.58 1.80
C THR A 109 16.03 -22.48 2.52
N ASP A 110 15.55 -23.49 3.19
CA ASP A 110 16.35 -24.52 3.84
C ASP A 110 16.20 -25.84 3.11
N ALA A 111 17.31 -26.42 2.67
CA ALA A 111 17.33 -27.70 2.01
C ALA A 111 18.32 -28.65 2.71
N SER A 112 17.91 -29.88 2.94
CA SER A 112 18.74 -30.90 3.58
C SER A 112 18.83 -32.14 2.70
N PHE A 113 20.05 -32.48 2.23
CA PHE A 113 20.30 -33.66 1.43
C PHE A 113 21.55 -34.39 1.95
N GLY A 114 21.41 -35.67 2.28
CA GLY A 114 22.55 -36.53 2.65
C GLY A 114 23.32 -36.05 3.88
N GLY A 115 22.66 -35.33 4.81
CA GLY A 115 23.31 -34.77 6.02
C GLY A 115 24.00 -33.41 5.79
N ILE A 116 23.93 -32.85 4.58
CA ILE A 116 24.36 -31.48 4.30
C ILE A 116 23.17 -30.56 4.31
N THR A 117 23.26 -29.47 5.09
CA THR A 117 22.24 -28.41 5.16
C THR A 117 22.68 -27.21 4.33
N ASN A 118 21.80 -26.76 3.45
CA ASN A 118 21.97 -25.54 2.68
C ASN A 118 20.84 -24.55 3.06
N THR A 119 21.22 -23.38 3.57
CA THR A 119 20.29 -22.30 3.90
C THR A 119 20.57 -21.11 3.01
N SER A 120 19.57 -20.62 2.31
CA SER A 120 19.62 -19.39 1.54
C SER A 120 18.61 -18.40 2.13
N GLU A 121 19.08 -17.22 2.53
CA GLU A 121 18.28 -16.13 3.04
C GLU A 121 18.40 -14.93 2.11
N TYR A 122 17.27 -14.36 1.71
CA TYR A 122 17.18 -13.14 0.93
C TYR A 122 16.34 -12.12 1.67
N LYS A 123 16.90 -10.94 1.91
CA LYS A 123 16.20 -9.82 2.57
C LYS A 123 16.15 -8.63 1.64
N THR A 124 15.01 -7.95 1.63
CA THR A 124 14.83 -6.69 0.90
C THR A 124 14.25 -5.65 1.82
N SER A 125 14.81 -4.45 1.76
CA SER A 125 14.24 -3.25 2.40
C SER A 125 13.87 -2.26 1.31
N THR A 126 12.67 -1.70 1.40
CA THR A 126 12.16 -0.76 0.40
C THR A 126 11.71 0.54 1.04
N PHE A 127 11.97 1.64 0.35
CA PHE A 127 11.44 2.95 0.64
C PHE A 127 10.79 3.51 -0.63
N GLY A 128 9.57 4.03 -0.48
CA GLY A 128 8.81 4.58 -1.60
C GLY A 128 8.18 5.92 -1.26
N LEU A 129 7.93 6.70 -2.30
CA LEU A 129 7.11 7.91 -2.26
C LEU A 129 5.93 7.72 -3.20
N ASN A 130 4.77 8.18 -2.77
CA ASN A 130 3.59 8.16 -3.61
C ASN A 130 2.84 9.49 -3.53
N ALA A 131 2.17 9.82 -4.63
CA ALA A 131 1.26 10.94 -4.71
C ALA A 131 0.10 10.60 -5.64
N GLY A 132 -1.08 11.11 -5.35
CA GLY A 132 -2.25 10.80 -6.14
C GLY A 132 -3.41 11.74 -5.90
N VAL A 133 -4.45 11.53 -6.67
CA VAL A 133 -5.74 12.21 -6.56
C VAL A 133 -6.84 11.17 -6.53
N GLY A 134 -7.92 11.48 -5.87
CA GLY A 134 -9.06 10.58 -5.80
C GLY A 134 -10.36 11.30 -5.51
N TYR A 135 -11.42 10.53 -5.50
CA TYR A 135 -12.77 11.01 -5.30
C TYR A 135 -13.48 10.13 -4.27
N SER A 136 -13.99 10.73 -3.20
CA SER A 136 -14.76 10.04 -2.17
C SER A 136 -16.24 10.02 -2.54
N LEU A 137 -16.73 8.89 -2.99
CA LEU A 137 -18.15 8.63 -3.24
C LEU A 137 -18.79 8.14 -1.93
N MET A 138 -19.58 8.98 -1.27
CA MET A 138 -20.36 8.58 -0.09
C MET A 138 -21.49 7.65 -0.54
N TRP A 139 -21.46 6.39 -0.11
CA TRP A 139 -22.56 5.45 -0.30
C TRP A 139 -23.71 5.72 0.68
N ASN A 140 -23.33 6.08 1.90
CA ASN A 140 -24.21 6.55 2.96
C ASN A 140 -23.42 7.49 3.88
N ASP A 141 -23.97 7.94 4.99
CA ASP A 141 -23.32 8.89 5.92
C ASP A 141 -21.98 8.40 6.49
N ARG A 142 -21.61 7.14 6.28
CA ARG A 142 -20.42 6.54 6.90
C ARG A 142 -19.51 5.80 5.93
N VAL A 143 -20.04 5.24 4.85
CA VAL A 143 -19.26 4.41 3.92
C VAL A 143 -18.87 5.21 2.70
N CYS A 144 -17.57 5.25 2.40
CA CYS A 144 -17.01 5.90 1.22
C CYS A 144 -16.41 4.85 0.28
N ILE A 145 -16.62 5.02 -1.01
CA ILE A 145 -15.90 4.32 -2.07
C ILE A 145 -14.98 5.35 -2.72
N GLU A 146 -13.68 5.05 -2.79
CA GLU A 146 -12.66 6.02 -3.19
C GLU A 146 -11.85 5.53 -4.39
N PRO A 147 -12.35 5.71 -5.63
CA PRO A 147 -11.50 5.58 -6.80
C PRO A 147 -10.38 6.63 -6.76
N SER A 148 -9.19 6.21 -7.15
CA SER A 148 -8.01 7.08 -7.13
C SER A 148 -7.08 6.76 -8.29
N PHE A 149 -6.26 7.74 -8.65
CA PHE A 149 -5.17 7.62 -9.59
C PHE A 149 -3.91 8.21 -8.95
N GLY A 150 -2.78 7.55 -9.11
CA GLY A 150 -1.55 8.03 -8.52
C GLY A 150 -0.30 7.56 -9.24
N ILE A 151 0.80 8.11 -8.77
CA ILE A 151 2.16 7.76 -9.16
C ILE A 151 2.93 7.34 -7.92
N ALA A 152 3.83 6.41 -8.07
CA ALA A 152 4.70 5.98 -7.00
C ALA A 152 6.12 5.74 -7.53
N THR A 153 7.09 5.95 -6.66
CA THR A 153 8.47 5.56 -6.90
C THR A 153 8.97 4.78 -5.69
N SER A 154 9.80 3.81 -5.91
CA SER A 154 10.45 3.09 -4.82
C SER A 154 11.92 2.82 -5.15
N SER A 155 12.70 2.69 -4.09
CA SER A 155 14.09 2.26 -4.11
C SER A 155 14.34 1.37 -2.89
N GLY A 156 15.42 0.65 -2.88
CA GLY A 156 15.70 -0.23 -1.75
C GLY A 156 17.08 -0.86 -1.81
N SER A 157 17.31 -1.76 -0.88
CA SER A 157 18.51 -2.59 -0.82
C SER A 157 18.11 -4.04 -0.60
N SER A 158 18.92 -4.94 -1.12
CA SER A 158 18.74 -6.38 -0.96
C SER A 158 20.03 -6.98 -0.40
N SER A 159 19.89 -7.92 0.52
CA SER A 159 21.00 -8.74 1.00
C SER A 159 20.68 -10.21 0.77
N SER A 160 21.68 -10.95 0.34
CA SER A 160 21.60 -12.39 0.16
C SER A 160 22.67 -13.06 1.01
N LYS A 161 22.26 -14.07 1.77
CA LYS A 161 23.14 -14.88 2.59
C LYS A 161 22.92 -16.35 2.27
N SER A 162 23.97 -17.02 1.89
CA SER A 162 23.95 -18.47 1.62
C SER A 162 24.94 -19.18 2.56
N ASN A 163 24.46 -20.23 3.19
CA ASN A 163 25.29 -21.11 4.00
C ASN A 163 25.22 -22.53 3.40
N TYR A 164 26.32 -22.98 2.84
CA TYR A 164 26.47 -24.31 2.31
C TYR A 164 27.53 -25.09 3.12
N ASP A 165 27.11 -26.12 3.83
CA ASP A 165 27.99 -26.98 4.65
C ASP A 165 28.94 -26.18 5.54
N GLY A 166 28.38 -25.15 6.23
CA GLY A 166 29.15 -24.28 7.12
C GLY A 166 29.93 -23.16 6.42
N THR A 167 29.95 -23.10 5.11
CA THR A 167 30.55 -22.00 4.36
C THR A 167 29.52 -20.92 4.12
N VAL A 168 29.75 -19.74 4.66
CA VAL A 168 28.84 -18.59 4.55
C VAL A 168 29.34 -17.64 3.48
N THR A 169 28.44 -17.29 2.56
CA THR A 169 28.65 -16.25 1.54
C THR A 169 27.56 -15.18 1.73
N GLU A 170 27.97 -13.92 1.77
CA GLU A 170 27.07 -12.78 1.89
C GLU A 170 27.30 -11.84 0.69
N SER A 171 26.21 -11.27 0.17
CA SER A 171 26.24 -10.29 -0.92
C SER A 171 25.14 -9.26 -0.71
N ASP A 172 25.51 -8.00 -0.77
CA ASP A 172 24.59 -6.88 -0.74
C ASP A 172 24.48 -6.25 -2.13
N SER A 173 23.30 -5.78 -2.46
CA SER A 173 23.02 -5.09 -3.73
C SER A 173 21.95 -4.03 -3.53
N ASP A 174 22.02 -2.97 -4.32
CA ASP A 174 20.91 -2.03 -4.42
C ASP A 174 19.74 -2.68 -5.17
N ALA A 175 18.54 -2.53 -4.65
CA ALA A 175 17.35 -2.88 -5.39
C ALA A 175 17.10 -1.84 -6.49
N PRO A 176 16.65 -2.25 -7.68
CA PRO A 176 16.38 -1.31 -8.76
C PRO A 176 15.30 -0.31 -8.34
N SER A 177 15.52 0.96 -8.68
CA SER A 177 14.50 1.99 -8.51
C SER A 177 13.35 1.76 -9.49
N THR A 178 12.13 1.85 -9.01
CA THR A 178 10.93 1.71 -9.83
C THR A 178 10.15 3.02 -9.86
N PHE A 179 9.44 3.24 -10.96
CA PHE A 179 8.43 4.28 -11.10
C PHE A 179 7.20 3.65 -11.73
N GLY A 180 6.04 3.93 -11.16
CA GLY A 180 4.77 3.37 -11.63
C GLY A 180 3.62 4.35 -11.52
N MET A 181 2.58 4.06 -12.28
CA MET A 181 1.25 4.71 -12.19
C MET A 181 0.24 3.63 -11.87
N ALA A 182 -0.74 3.96 -11.07
CA ALA A 182 -1.76 3.01 -10.65
C ALA A 182 -3.14 3.65 -10.54
N ILE A 183 -4.14 2.82 -10.77
CA ILE A 183 -5.54 3.12 -10.43
C ILE A 183 -5.86 2.33 -9.17
N GLY A 184 -6.32 3.01 -8.15
CA GLY A 184 -6.71 2.41 -6.87
C GLY A 184 -8.21 2.49 -6.63
N LEU A 185 -8.68 1.60 -5.79
CA LEU A 185 -10.02 1.63 -5.23
C LEU A 185 -9.93 1.41 -3.73
N GLY A 186 -10.41 2.36 -2.95
CA GLY A 186 -10.52 2.26 -1.50
C GLY A 186 -11.97 2.12 -1.08
N ILE A 187 -12.19 1.47 0.06
CA ILE A 187 -13.46 1.47 0.78
C ILE A 187 -13.14 1.85 2.21
N ASN A 188 -13.76 2.92 2.69
CA ASN A 188 -13.54 3.45 4.03
C ASN A 188 -14.86 3.61 4.79
N ILE A 189 -14.80 3.38 6.09
CA ILE A 189 -15.88 3.68 7.03
C ILE A 189 -15.44 4.85 7.89
N ARG A 190 -16.22 5.92 7.93
CA ARG A 190 -15.99 7.09 8.78
C ARG A 190 -16.74 6.92 10.09
N LEU A 191 -16.03 7.13 11.20
CA LEU A 191 -16.53 7.00 12.55
C LEU A 191 -16.32 8.32 13.30
N GLY A 192 -17.36 8.84 13.94
CA GLY A 192 -17.29 10.15 14.61
C GLY A 192 -17.38 11.31 13.61
N GLY A 193 -17.24 12.53 14.13
CA GLY A 193 -17.52 13.78 13.43
C GLY A 193 -18.98 14.17 13.67
N GLU A 194 -19.20 15.22 14.41
CA GLU A 194 -20.50 15.89 14.55
C GLU A 194 -20.54 17.12 13.64
#